data_4477a0935173345cfeb10620658aba6b
#
_entry.id   4477a0935173345cfeb10620658aba6b
#
_cell.length_a   1.000
_cell.length_b   1.000
_cell.length_c   1.000
_cell.angle_alpha   90.00
_cell.angle_beta   90.00
_cell.angle_gamma   90.00
#
_symmetry.space_group_name_H-M   'P 1'
#
loop_
_entity.id
_entity.type
_entity.pdbx_description
1 polymer ?
#
loop_
_entity_poly.entity_id
_entity_poly.type
_entity_poly.pdbx_seq_one_letter_code
_entity_poly.pdbx_strand_id
1 'polypeptide(L)'
;IPWAAKLIKQFLDPKDYFFAAAAFPEIQIFTGRGCPARCYFCVFPQTIHGHKYRVRSAENVVGEFEYIVNNFPDVKEIVIEDDTFTINKQRTQEICKLLIKKGLNKKIKWLCNARVTLDYETMVYMKKAGCSLIIPGIESGSQELLNNMKKGTKISQIEEYVKNAKKAGLLIHACYMVGNKGETRETMEQTLKFAIKLDTDTAQFYTLHPYPGTEAYNWAVDAGYLKNDNFENWIKEDGTHN
;
A
#
# COMPACT_ATOMS: atom_id res chain seq x y z
N ILE A 1 13.97 3.17 -17.01
CA ILE A 1 13.13 1.98 -16.77
C ILE A 1 12.00 2.04 -17.78
N PRO A 2 11.76 0.99 -18.57
CA PRO A 2 10.65 0.96 -19.52
C PRO A 2 9.31 1.04 -18.75
N TRP A 3 8.30 1.64 -19.37
CA TRP A 3 6.97 1.72 -18.81
C TRP A 3 6.25 0.37 -18.88
N ALA A 4 5.70 -0.09 -17.77
CA ALA A 4 4.91 -1.32 -17.72
C ALA A 4 3.70 -1.24 -18.67
N ALA A 5 3.08 -0.06 -18.76
CA ALA A 5 1.95 0.19 -19.66
C ALA A 5 2.21 -0.14 -21.12
N LYS A 6 3.46 -0.03 -21.61
CA LYS A 6 3.81 -0.43 -22.99
C LYS A 6 3.76 -1.94 -23.21
N LEU A 7 4.21 -2.72 -22.20
CA LEU A 7 4.15 -4.18 -22.23
C LEU A 7 2.70 -4.66 -22.08
N ILE A 8 1.95 -4.03 -21.18
CA ILE A 8 0.52 -4.31 -21.01
C ILE A 8 -0.21 -4.11 -22.36
N LYS A 9 0.03 -2.98 -23.05
CA LYS A 9 -0.59 -2.72 -24.36
C LYS A 9 -0.28 -3.77 -25.42
N GLN A 10 0.89 -4.40 -25.33
CA GLN A 10 1.34 -5.38 -26.31
C GLN A 10 0.83 -6.80 -26.02
N PHE A 11 0.71 -7.18 -24.74
CA PHE A 11 0.54 -8.57 -24.34
C PHE A 11 -0.69 -8.87 -23.50
N LEU A 12 -1.36 -7.85 -22.94
CA LEU A 12 -2.43 -8.03 -21.94
C LEU A 12 -3.64 -7.16 -22.26
N ASP A 13 -4.84 -7.62 -21.88
CA ASP A 13 -6.03 -6.78 -21.81
C ASP A 13 -6.29 -6.39 -20.34
N PRO A 14 -6.33 -5.09 -19.98
CA PRO A 14 -6.67 -4.67 -18.62
C PRO A 14 -8.02 -5.20 -18.10
N LYS A 15 -8.92 -5.63 -19.00
CA LYS A 15 -10.22 -6.19 -18.61
C LYS A 15 -10.13 -7.62 -18.06
N ASP A 16 -8.99 -8.29 -18.22
CA ASP A 16 -8.75 -9.62 -17.68
C ASP A 16 -8.23 -9.58 -16.22
N TYR A 17 -7.96 -8.38 -15.70
CA TYR A 17 -7.36 -8.18 -14.38
C TYR A 17 -8.26 -7.32 -13.52
N PHE A 18 -8.35 -7.66 -12.22
CA PHE A 18 -9.23 -6.99 -11.30
C PHE A 18 -8.54 -6.73 -9.96
N PHE A 19 -8.58 -5.48 -9.50
CA PHE A 19 -8.17 -5.09 -8.16
C PHE A 19 -9.35 -4.45 -7.41
N ALA A 20 -9.82 -5.11 -6.35
CA ALA A 20 -11.07 -4.76 -5.66
C ALA A 20 -11.14 -3.32 -5.12
N ALA A 21 -9.99 -2.70 -4.83
CA ALA A 21 -9.95 -1.32 -4.32
C ALA A 21 -9.95 -0.25 -5.42
N ALA A 22 -9.81 -0.63 -6.69
CA ALA A 22 -9.74 0.29 -7.83
C ALA A 22 -11.03 0.32 -8.65
N ALA A 23 -11.24 1.41 -9.38
CA ALA A 23 -12.28 1.50 -10.40
C ALA A 23 -11.86 0.72 -11.65
N PHE A 24 -12.70 -0.23 -12.06
CA PHE A 24 -12.43 -1.16 -13.18
C PHE A 24 -12.83 -0.58 -14.54
N PRO A 25 -12.08 -0.85 -15.61
CA PRO A 25 -10.74 -1.48 -15.65
C PRO A 25 -9.63 -0.55 -15.13
N GLU A 26 -8.58 -1.15 -14.56
CA GLU A 26 -7.42 -0.43 -14.05
C GLU A 26 -6.11 -0.90 -14.69
N ILE A 27 -5.05 -0.11 -14.50
CA ILE A 27 -3.67 -0.48 -14.84
C ILE A 27 -2.77 -0.25 -13.63
N GLN A 28 -1.98 -1.27 -13.30
CA GLN A 28 -1.00 -1.21 -12.22
C GLN A 28 0.36 -0.77 -12.74
N ILE A 29 0.99 0.17 -12.05
CA ILE A 29 2.33 0.67 -12.38
C ILE A 29 3.22 0.75 -11.14
N PHE A 30 4.53 0.67 -11.34
CA PHE A 30 5.54 0.96 -10.32
C PHE A 30 6.22 2.29 -10.61
N THR A 31 6.22 3.18 -9.63
CA THR A 31 6.94 4.45 -9.72
C THR A 31 8.23 4.45 -8.91
N GLY A 32 8.34 3.53 -7.94
CA GLY A 32 9.48 3.30 -7.09
C GLY A 32 9.50 1.89 -6.52
N ARG A 33 10.63 1.49 -5.97
CA ARG A 33 10.84 0.22 -5.28
C ARG A 33 11.74 0.40 -4.08
N GLY A 34 11.53 -0.46 -3.07
CA GLY A 34 12.24 -0.43 -1.81
C GLY A 34 11.59 0.47 -0.77
N CYS A 35 11.64 0.05 0.48
CA CYS A 35 11.08 0.78 1.60
C CYS A 35 12.11 0.86 2.74
N PRO A 36 12.46 2.06 3.24
CA PRO A 36 13.44 2.22 4.32
C PRO A 36 12.90 1.77 5.68
N ALA A 37 11.60 1.48 5.80
CA ALA A 37 11.01 0.97 7.03
C ALA A 37 11.52 -0.43 7.38
N ARG A 38 11.48 -0.76 8.67
CA ARG A 38 11.99 -2.01 9.24
C ARG A 38 10.91 -2.90 9.82
N CYS A 39 9.70 -2.84 9.26
CA CYS A 39 8.59 -3.69 9.72
C CYS A 39 8.99 -5.17 9.65
N TYR A 40 8.93 -5.87 10.79
CA TYR A 40 9.49 -7.23 10.92
C TYR A 40 8.77 -8.27 10.05
N PHE A 41 7.52 -8.00 9.68
CA PHE A 41 6.67 -8.90 8.90
C PHE A 41 6.79 -8.69 7.38
N CYS A 42 7.32 -7.53 6.93
CA CYS A 42 7.20 -7.12 5.53
C CYS A 42 8.20 -7.84 4.62
N VAL A 43 7.68 -8.65 3.71
CA VAL A 43 8.49 -9.42 2.76
C VAL A 43 9.21 -8.53 1.73
N PHE A 44 8.59 -7.44 1.28
CA PHE A 44 9.11 -6.64 0.16
C PHE A 44 10.51 -6.08 0.41
N PRO A 45 10.79 -5.31 1.49
CA PRO A 45 12.14 -4.81 1.70
C PRO A 45 13.11 -5.88 2.17
N GLN A 46 12.65 -6.95 2.84
CA GLN A 46 13.55 -7.97 3.38
C GLN A 46 14.01 -8.97 2.33
N THR A 47 13.19 -9.28 1.31
CA THR A 47 13.48 -10.36 0.36
C THR A 47 13.46 -9.92 -1.11
N ILE A 48 12.63 -8.93 -1.49
CA ILE A 48 12.37 -8.63 -2.90
C ILE A 48 13.04 -7.32 -3.35
N HIS A 49 12.65 -6.20 -2.73
CA HIS A 49 13.03 -4.86 -3.21
C HIS A 49 14.18 -4.21 -2.47
N GLY A 50 14.50 -4.68 -1.24
CA GLY A 50 15.50 -4.10 -0.35
C GLY A 50 15.05 -2.79 0.31
N HIS A 51 15.88 -2.31 1.25
CA HIS A 51 15.59 -1.09 2.02
C HIS A 51 15.97 0.21 1.31
N LYS A 52 16.71 0.12 0.20
CA LYS A 52 17.09 1.30 -0.57
C LYS A 52 15.93 1.77 -1.44
N TYR A 53 15.40 2.95 -1.14
CA TYR A 53 14.34 3.56 -1.94
C TYR A 53 14.89 4.05 -3.28
N ARG A 54 14.44 3.47 -4.38
CA ARG A 54 14.83 3.77 -5.76
C ARG A 54 13.59 4.20 -6.52
N VAL A 55 13.64 5.37 -7.15
CA VAL A 55 12.46 5.98 -7.79
C VAL A 55 12.73 6.42 -9.22
N ARG A 56 11.68 6.48 -9.99
CA ARG A 56 11.63 7.13 -11.29
C ARG A 56 11.44 8.64 -11.09
N SER A 57 11.92 9.47 -12.02
CA SER A 57 11.66 10.90 -11.97
C SER A 57 10.15 11.21 -12.10
N ALA A 58 9.73 12.37 -11.61
CA ALA A 58 8.34 12.81 -11.70
C ALA A 58 7.86 12.88 -13.15
N GLU A 59 8.68 13.40 -14.07
CA GLU A 59 8.37 13.48 -15.50
C GLU A 59 8.19 12.10 -16.12
N ASN A 60 9.04 11.13 -15.75
CA ASN A 60 8.94 9.78 -16.29
C ASN A 60 7.65 9.09 -15.82
N VAL A 61 7.23 9.29 -14.57
CA VAL A 61 5.95 8.77 -14.05
C VAL A 61 4.77 9.42 -14.76
N VAL A 62 4.76 10.75 -14.84
CA VAL A 62 3.67 11.49 -15.49
C VAL A 62 3.60 11.20 -16.98
N GLY A 63 4.74 10.94 -17.64
CA GLY A 63 4.77 10.47 -19.03
C GLY A 63 4.05 9.13 -19.21
N GLU A 64 4.17 8.19 -18.24
CA GLU A 64 3.43 6.93 -18.27
C GLU A 64 1.92 7.13 -18.05
N PHE A 65 1.53 8.01 -17.14
CA PHE A 65 0.11 8.42 -16.99
C PHE A 65 -0.46 8.95 -18.31
N GLU A 66 0.27 9.83 -18.97
CA GLU A 66 -0.13 10.39 -20.27
C GLU A 66 -0.25 9.31 -21.36
N TYR A 67 0.69 8.36 -21.36
CA TYR A 67 0.63 7.21 -22.27
C TYR A 67 -0.61 6.35 -22.01
N ILE A 68 -0.92 6.05 -20.73
CA ILE A 68 -2.11 5.27 -20.35
C ILE A 68 -3.38 5.98 -20.83
N VAL A 69 -3.53 7.26 -20.51
CA VAL A 69 -4.70 8.06 -20.94
C VAL A 69 -4.90 8.04 -22.46
N ASN A 70 -3.82 8.06 -23.22
CA ASN A 70 -3.90 8.13 -24.67
C ASN A 70 -4.06 6.75 -25.35
N ASN A 71 -3.68 5.66 -24.70
CA ASN A 71 -3.66 4.33 -25.30
C ASN A 71 -4.66 3.33 -24.72
N PHE A 72 -5.30 3.65 -23.59
CA PHE A 72 -6.26 2.80 -22.89
C PHE A 72 -7.52 3.60 -22.54
N PRO A 73 -8.40 3.89 -23.52
CA PRO A 73 -9.55 4.79 -23.31
C PRO A 73 -10.58 4.25 -22.30
N ASP A 74 -10.63 2.93 -22.11
CA ASP A 74 -11.58 2.28 -21.19
C ASP A 74 -11.10 2.29 -19.73
N VAL A 75 -9.80 2.47 -19.49
CA VAL A 75 -9.21 2.43 -18.14
C VAL A 75 -9.70 3.60 -17.31
N LYS A 76 -10.17 3.29 -16.09
CA LYS A 76 -10.78 4.24 -15.15
C LYS A 76 -9.80 4.73 -14.10
N GLU A 77 -8.83 3.90 -13.73
CA GLU A 77 -7.94 4.20 -12.63
C GLU A 77 -6.54 3.61 -12.82
N ILE A 78 -5.53 4.29 -12.30
CA ILE A 78 -4.16 3.80 -12.23
C ILE A 78 -3.86 3.42 -10.78
N VAL A 79 -3.38 2.19 -10.57
CA VAL A 79 -2.92 1.71 -9.26
C VAL A 79 -1.41 1.86 -9.18
N ILE A 80 -0.91 2.64 -8.23
CA ILE A 80 0.52 2.76 -7.96
C ILE A 80 0.90 1.71 -6.91
N GLU A 81 1.54 0.61 -7.38
CA GLU A 81 1.93 -0.56 -6.58
C GLU A 81 3.34 -0.44 -5.98
N ASP A 82 3.76 0.78 -5.64
CA ASP A 82 5.00 0.96 -4.90
C ASP A 82 4.88 0.37 -3.49
N ASP A 83 5.96 -0.13 -2.91
CA ASP A 83 6.02 -0.56 -1.49
C ASP A 83 5.50 0.55 -0.56
N THR A 84 5.75 1.79 -0.92
CA THR A 84 5.09 2.99 -0.41
C THR A 84 5.42 4.19 -1.29
N PHE A 85 4.40 4.73 -1.93
CA PHE A 85 4.55 5.86 -2.85
C PHE A 85 4.96 7.17 -2.13
N THR A 86 4.49 7.34 -0.91
CA THR A 86 4.49 8.62 -0.19
C THR A 86 5.73 8.89 0.66
N ILE A 87 6.80 8.10 0.56
CA ILE A 87 8.04 8.27 1.35
C ILE A 87 8.68 9.62 1.11
N ASN A 88 8.81 10.03 -0.16
CA ASN A 88 9.39 11.31 -0.52
C ASN A 88 8.26 12.30 -0.87
N LYS A 89 7.88 13.12 0.12
CA LYS A 89 6.81 14.11 0.00
C LYS A 89 7.04 15.10 -1.14
N GLN A 90 8.27 15.58 -1.30
CA GLN A 90 8.60 16.55 -2.36
C GLN A 90 8.37 15.97 -3.75
N ARG A 91 8.84 14.72 -3.99
CA ARG A 91 8.58 13.99 -5.22
C ARG A 91 7.09 13.74 -5.44
N THR A 92 6.35 13.35 -4.39
CA THR A 92 4.90 13.14 -4.46
C THR A 92 4.19 14.42 -4.91
N GLN A 93 4.53 15.56 -4.31
CA GLN A 93 3.98 16.87 -4.70
C GLN A 93 4.38 17.26 -6.12
N GLU A 94 5.62 16.98 -6.54
CA GLU A 94 6.10 17.25 -7.91
C GLU A 94 5.31 16.47 -8.94
N ILE A 95 5.09 15.17 -8.73
CA ILE A 95 4.22 14.34 -9.58
C ILE A 95 2.81 14.94 -9.64
N CYS A 96 2.23 15.30 -8.49
CA CYS A 96 0.90 15.89 -8.42
C CYS A 96 0.81 17.22 -9.21
N LYS A 97 1.79 18.11 -9.05
CA LYS A 97 1.84 19.37 -9.78
C LYS A 97 1.93 19.16 -11.29
N LEU A 98 2.72 18.19 -11.75
CA LEU A 98 2.84 17.86 -13.17
C LEU A 98 1.56 17.24 -13.73
N LEU A 99 0.89 16.34 -12.99
CA LEU A 99 -0.41 15.78 -13.39
C LEU A 99 -1.46 16.88 -13.57
N ILE A 100 -1.52 17.84 -12.63
CA ILE A 100 -2.42 19.00 -12.71
C ILE A 100 -2.06 19.88 -13.90
N LYS A 101 -0.79 20.24 -14.06
CA LYS A 101 -0.30 21.09 -15.16
C LYS A 101 -0.66 20.52 -16.54
N LYS A 102 -0.60 19.18 -16.70
CA LYS A 102 -0.97 18.48 -17.95
C LYS A 102 -2.47 18.20 -18.09
N GLY A 103 -3.29 18.54 -17.07
CA GLY A 103 -4.73 18.26 -17.05
C GLY A 103 -5.08 16.77 -16.98
N LEU A 104 -4.12 15.90 -16.61
CA LEU A 104 -4.32 14.46 -16.50
C LEU A 104 -5.21 14.09 -15.32
N ASN A 105 -5.19 14.90 -14.26
CA ASN A 105 -6.07 14.79 -13.09
C ASN A 105 -7.57 14.83 -13.40
N LYS A 106 -7.96 15.38 -14.55
CA LYS A 106 -9.36 15.42 -15.02
C LYS A 106 -9.72 14.22 -15.89
N LYS A 107 -8.72 13.48 -16.36
CA LYS A 107 -8.88 12.39 -17.33
C LYS A 107 -8.84 11.01 -16.70
N ILE A 108 -8.07 10.84 -15.63
CA ILE A 108 -7.89 9.56 -14.96
C ILE A 108 -7.71 9.74 -13.47
N LYS A 109 -8.28 8.82 -12.69
CA LYS A 109 -8.06 8.70 -11.24
C LYS A 109 -6.84 7.80 -10.97
N TRP A 110 -6.34 7.86 -9.75
CA TRP A 110 -5.29 6.97 -9.28
C TRP A 110 -5.36 6.74 -7.77
N LEU A 111 -4.80 5.64 -7.34
CA LEU A 111 -4.66 5.28 -5.93
C LEU A 111 -3.24 4.78 -5.62
N CYS A 112 -2.86 4.74 -4.35
CA CYS A 112 -1.55 4.27 -3.95
C CYS A 112 -1.49 3.73 -2.53
N ASN A 113 -0.48 2.89 -2.27
CA ASN A 113 -0.05 2.53 -0.94
C ASN A 113 0.63 3.73 -0.25
N ALA A 114 0.32 3.94 1.03
CA ALA A 114 0.81 5.08 1.79
C ALA A 114 1.29 4.69 3.19
N ARG A 115 2.15 5.51 3.77
CA ARG A 115 2.47 5.47 5.20
C ARG A 115 1.79 6.62 5.93
N VAL A 116 1.49 6.42 7.21
CA VAL A 116 0.85 7.42 8.09
C VAL A 116 1.77 8.60 8.45
N THR A 117 2.77 8.89 7.63
CA THR A 117 3.72 9.99 7.80
C THR A 117 3.47 11.16 6.85
N LEU A 118 2.42 11.08 6.03
CA LEU A 118 2.08 12.09 5.05
C LEU A 118 1.41 13.30 5.72
N ASP A 119 1.81 14.52 5.34
CA ASP A 119 1.20 15.75 5.84
C ASP A 119 -0.04 16.16 5.05
N TYR A 120 -0.85 17.04 5.66
CA TYR A 120 -2.10 17.53 5.08
C TYR A 120 -1.91 18.23 3.73
N GLU A 121 -0.85 19.05 3.59
CA GLU A 121 -0.60 19.78 2.34
C GLU A 121 -0.38 18.81 1.17
N THR A 122 0.43 17.78 1.38
CA THR A 122 0.67 16.74 0.35
C THR A 122 -0.61 15.98 0.02
N MET A 123 -1.45 15.65 1.01
CA MET A 123 -2.77 15.04 0.77
C MET A 123 -3.67 15.92 -0.09
N VAL A 124 -3.68 17.22 0.13
CA VAL A 124 -4.43 18.19 -0.70
C VAL A 124 -3.91 18.21 -2.14
N TYR A 125 -2.59 18.20 -2.36
CA TYR A 125 -2.04 18.06 -3.70
C TYR A 125 -2.42 16.75 -4.37
N MET A 126 -2.35 15.62 -3.66
CA MET A 126 -2.75 14.31 -4.16
C MET A 126 -4.22 14.33 -4.61
N LYS A 127 -5.12 14.84 -3.77
CA LYS A 127 -6.55 14.96 -4.14
C LYS A 127 -6.76 15.80 -5.39
N LYS A 128 -6.14 16.98 -5.45
CA LYS A 128 -6.20 17.86 -6.64
C LYS A 128 -5.63 17.20 -7.89
N ALA A 129 -4.66 16.31 -7.73
CA ALA A 129 -4.03 15.57 -8.82
C ALA A 129 -4.82 14.32 -9.27
N GLY A 130 -6.00 14.07 -8.71
CA GLY A 130 -6.87 12.96 -9.10
C GLY A 130 -6.69 11.69 -8.24
N CYS A 131 -5.95 11.75 -7.12
CA CYS A 131 -5.92 10.65 -6.17
C CYS A 131 -7.31 10.43 -5.58
N SER A 132 -7.85 9.23 -5.76
CA SER A 132 -9.16 8.82 -5.28
C SER A 132 -9.07 8.22 -3.88
N LEU A 133 -8.13 7.31 -3.70
CA LEU A 133 -7.97 6.44 -2.54
C LEU A 133 -6.51 6.34 -2.10
N ILE A 134 -6.28 6.29 -0.81
CA ILE A 134 -4.98 5.93 -0.20
C ILE A 134 -5.14 4.67 0.64
N ILE A 135 -4.10 3.82 0.63
CA ILE A 135 -4.08 2.54 1.33
C ILE A 135 -2.99 2.59 2.43
N PRO A 136 -3.31 3.11 3.62
CA PRO A 136 -2.35 3.11 4.72
C PRO A 136 -2.32 1.78 5.46
N GLY A 137 -1.11 1.25 5.69
CA GLY A 137 -0.91 0.18 6.67
C GLY A 137 -0.98 0.74 8.09
N ILE A 138 -2.11 0.57 8.77
CA ILE A 138 -2.33 0.97 10.17
C ILE A 138 -1.85 -0.13 11.10
N GLU A 139 -2.10 -1.37 10.75
CA GLU A 139 -1.73 -2.64 11.33
C GLU A 139 -2.41 -2.91 12.69
N SER A 140 -2.30 -2.03 13.69
CA SER A 140 -2.86 -2.28 15.02
C SER A 140 -3.33 -1.01 15.73
N GLY A 141 -4.30 -1.16 16.63
CA GLY A 141 -4.73 -0.14 17.60
C GLY A 141 -3.94 -0.17 18.89
N SER A 142 -2.99 -1.09 19.04
CA SER A 142 -2.10 -1.20 20.20
C SER A 142 -0.73 -0.60 19.91
N GLN A 143 -0.30 0.38 20.72
CA GLN A 143 1.03 0.98 20.59
C GLN A 143 2.13 -0.05 20.83
N GLU A 144 1.92 -0.97 21.78
CA GLU A 144 2.87 -2.05 22.06
C GLU A 144 3.08 -2.93 20.83
N LEU A 145 2.01 -3.36 20.18
CA LEU A 145 2.09 -4.17 18.96
C LEU A 145 2.75 -3.40 17.82
N LEU A 146 2.44 -2.12 17.64
CA LEU A 146 3.13 -1.29 16.63
C LEU A 146 4.64 -1.22 16.87
N ASN A 147 5.06 -1.17 18.15
CA ASN A 147 6.47 -1.21 18.52
C ASN A 147 7.09 -2.59 18.24
N ASN A 148 6.41 -3.68 18.61
CA ASN A 148 6.84 -5.06 18.36
C ASN A 148 6.98 -5.32 16.85
N MET A 149 6.09 -4.77 16.04
CA MET A 149 6.15 -4.82 14.58
C MET A 149 7.25 -3.96 13.96
N LYS A 150 7.95 -3.15 14.74
CA LYS A 150 8.91 -2.14 14.25
C LYS A 150 8.27 -1.19 13.22
N LYS A 151 6.96 -0.90 13.39
CA LYS A 151 6.21 -0.06 12.43
C LYS A 151 6.70 1.39 12.44
N GLY A 152 7.20 1.87 13.58
CA GLY A 152 7.71 3.24 13.74
C GLY A 152 6.62 4.31 13.65
N THR A 153 5.38 3.97 14.03
CA THR A 153 4.22 4.89 14.07
C THR A 153 3.60 4.94 15.45
N LYS A 154 2.99 6.08 15.78
CA LYS A 154 2.24 6.28 17.03
C LYS A 154 0.75 6.31 16.75
N ILE A 155 -0.06 5.85 17.70
CA ILE A 155 -1.53 5.89 17.62
C ILE A 155 -2.02 7.31 17.30
N SER A 156 -1.49 8.34 17.99
CA SER A 156 -1.85 9.73 17.72
C SER A 156 -1.52 10.21 16.30
N GLN A 157 -0.44 9.71 15.71
CA GLN A 157 -0.09 10.01 14.31
C GLN A 157 -1.08 9.38 13.33
N ILE A 158 -1.56 8.17 13.63
CA ILE A 158 -2.58 7.49 12.82
C ILE A 158 -3.89 8.28 12.86
N GLU A 159 -4.33 8.72 14.05
CA GLU A 159 -5.54 9.53 14.23
C GLU A 159 -5.46 10.85 13.46
N GLU A 160 -4.34 11.55 13.59
CA GLU A 160 -4.10 12.80 12.85
C GLU A 160 -4.08 12.57 11.34
N TYR A 161 -3.41 11.51 10.87
CA TYR A 161 -3.34 11.16 9.47
C TYR A 161 -4.74 10.92 8.87
N VAL A 162 -5.56 10.11 9.52
CA VAL A 162 -6.92 9.81 9.06
C VAL A 162 -7.78 11.06 9.05
N LYS A 163 -7.70 11.90 10.10
CA LYS A 163 -8.39 13.20 10.15
C LYS A 163 -7.99 14.10 8.97
N ASN A 164 -6.70 14.18 8.68
CA ASN A 164 -6.14 14.99 7.59
C ASN A 164 -6.56 14.47 6.22
N ALA A 165 -6.54 13.15 6.02
CA ALA A 165 -6.98 12.51 4.76
C ALA A 165 -8.47 12.76 4.49
N LYS A 166 -9.33 12.58 5.48
CA LYS A 166 -10.77 12.90 5.40
C LYS A 166 -10.97 14.39 5.07
N LYS A 167 -10.26 15.30 5.75
CA LYS A 167 -10.32 16.74 5.49
C LYS A 167 -9.86 17.10 4.08
N ALA A 168 -8.89 16.39 3.52
CA ALA A 168 -8.43 16.55 2.14
C ALA A 168 -9.39 15.94 1.11
N GLY A 169 -10.39 15.17 1.54
CA GLY A 169 -11.38 14.49 0.70
C GLY A 169 -10.84 13.23 0.01
N LEU A 170 -9.79 12.62 0.55
CA LEU A 170 -9.27 11.32 0.10
C LEU A 170 -10.09 10.20 0.74
N LEU A 171 -10.41 9.16 -0.04
CA LEU A 171 -10.91 7.91 0.50
C LEU A 171 -9.76 7.12 1.14
N ILE A 172 -10.07 6.31 2.16
CA ILE A 172 -9.10 5.57 2.94
C ILE A 172 -9.51 4.10 3.00
N HIS A 173 -8.66 3.22 2.43
CA HIS A 173 -8.73 1.78 2.63
C HIS A 173 -7.71 1.38 3.69
N ALA A 174 -8.12 1.26 4.94
CA ALA A 174 -7.22 0.99 6.06
C ALA A 174 -6.89 -0.50 6.17
N CYS A 175 -5.57 -0.83 6.26
CA CYS A 175 -5.11 -2.20 6.43
C CYS A 175 -4.68 -2.46 7.88
N TYR A 176 -5.16 -3.56 8.45
CA TYR A 176 -4.88 -4.05 9.79
C TYR A 176 -4.33 -5.47 9.72
N MET A 177 -3.55 -5.85 10.72
CA MET A 177 -2.95 -7.18 10.79
C MET A 177 -3.14 -7.78 12.17
N VAL A 178 -3.55 -9.05 12.23
CA VAL A 178 -3.72 -9.83 13.46
C VAL A 178 -2.79 -11.05 13.48
N GLY A 179 -2.51 -11.60 14.66
CA GLY A 179 -1.60 -12.73 14.82
C GLY A 179 -0.14 -12.34 14.99
N ASN A 180 0.14 -11.10 15.38
CA ASN A 180 1.49 -10.58 15.54
C ASN A 180 2.14 -11.00 16.87
N LYS A 181 3.47 -10.91 16.92
CA LYS A 181 4.24 -11.19 18.14
C LYS A 181 3.73 -10.36 19.34
N GLY A 182 3.30 -11.05 20.39
CA GLY A 182 2.75 -10.42 21.60
C GLY A 182 1.27 -10.06 21.54
N GLU A 183 0.57 -10.46 20.45
CA GLU A 183 -0.86 -10.21 20.35
C GLU A 183 -1.68 -11.09 21.29
N THR A 184 -2.71 -10.51 21.85
CA THR A 184 -3.70 -11.16 22.71
C THR A 184 -5.11 -10.84 22.22
N ARG A 185 -6.12 -11.52 22.77
CA ARG A 185 -7.51 -11.20 22.47
C ARG A 185 -7.85 -9.74 22.78
N GLU A 186 -7.33 -9.23 23.89
CA GLU A 186 -7.54 -7.84 24.34
C GLU A 186 -6.96 -6.83 23.34
N THR A 187 -5.76 -7.10 22.80
CA THR A 187 -5.14 -6.21 21.79
C THR A 187 -5.82 -6.32 20.44
N MET A 188 -6.39 -7.48 20.07
CA MET A 188 -7.25 -7.62 18.89
C MET A 188 -8.55 -6.80 19.05
N GLU A 189 -9.20 -6.88 20.21
CA GLU A 189 -10.39 -6.07 20.52
C GLU A 189 -10.06 -4.57 20.54
N GLN A 190 -8.89 -4.18 21.06
CA GLN A 190 -8.40 -2.82 21.01
C GLN A 190 -8.23 -2.34 19.55
N THR A 191 -7.67 -3.18 18.69
CA THR A 191 -7.49 -2.88 17.27
C THR A 191 -8.84 -2.73 16.56
N LEU A 192 -9.82 -3.59 16.84
CA LEU A 192 -11.17 -3.49 16.30
C LEU A 192 -11.85 -2.19 16.73
N LYS A 193 -11.81 -1.87 18.03
CA LYS A 193 -12.37 -0.61 18.55
C LYS A 193 -11.70 0.61 17.92
N PHE A 194 -10.38 0.54 17.72
CA PHE A 194 -9.63 1.60 17.07
C PHE A 194 -10.03 1.77 15.60
N ALA A 195 -10.20 0.68 14.86
CA ALA A 195 -10.67 0.71 13.48
C ALA A 195 -12.06 1.35 13.36
N ILE A 196 -12.99 0.98 14.25
CA ILE A 196 -14.34 1.58 14.32
C ILE A 196 -14.24 3.08 14.64
N LYS A 197 -13.39 3.48 15.61
CA LYS A 197 -13.18 4.89 15.97
C LYS A 197 -12.62 5.72 14.81
N LEU A 198 -11.70 5.16 14.03
CA LEU A 198 -11.11 5.84 12.87
C LEU A 198 -12.12 6.05 11.75
N ASP A 199 -13.14 5.18 11.63
CA ASP A 199 -14.25 5.30 10.69
C ASP A 199 -13.74 5.62 9.28
N THR A 200 -12.86 4.76 8.76
CA THR A 200 -12.34 4.85 7.39
C THR A 200 -13.35 4.31 6.39
N ASP A 201 -13.24 4.68 5.10
CA ASP A 201 -14.22 4.29 4.07
C ASP A 201 -14.34 2.76 3.94
N THR A 202 -13.19 2.07 4.01
CA THR A 202 -13.12 0.61 4.10
C THR A 202 -11.99 0.19 5.03
N ALA A 203 -12.09 -1.02 5.59
CA ALA A 203 -11.07 -1.62 6.43
C ALA A 203 -10.86 -3.09 6.05
N GLN A 204 -9.62 -3.52 5.97
CA GLN A 204 -9.26 -4.90 5.72
C GLN A 204 -8.37 -5.44 6.83
N PHE A 205 -8.68 -6.62 7.34
CA PHE A 205 -7.93 -7.31 8.38
C PHE A 205 -7.24 -8.53 7.76
N TYR A 206 -5.93 -8.58 7.88
CA TYR A 206 -5.11 -9.70 7.44
C TYR A 206 -4.60 -10.48 8.64
N THR A 207 -4.47 -11.79 8.49
CA THR A 207 -3.66 -12.60 9.41
C THR A 207 -2.18 -12.46 9.04
N LEU A 208 -1.30 -12.44 10.04
CA LEU A 208 0.13 -12.48 9.81
C LEU A 208 0.51 -13.76 9.06
N HIS A 209 1.12 -13.60 7.89
CA HIS A 209 1.80 -14.68 7.19
C HIS A 209 3.30 -14.53 7.37
N PRO A 210 3.96 -15.43 8.11
CA PRO A 210 5.38 -15.35 8.35
C PRO A 210 6.17 -15.85 7.12
N TYR A 211 6.35 -14.97 6.13
CA TYR A 211 7.06 -15.31 4.90
C TYR A 211 8.52 -15.62 5.14
N PRO A 212 9.09 -16.67 4.52
CA PRO A 212 10.51 -16.99 4.58
C PRO A 212 11.39 -15.79 4.24
N GLY A 213 12.48 -15.62 4.98
CA GLY A 213 13.39 -14.48 4.83
C GLY A 213 12.99 -13.23 5.59
N THR A 214 11.85 -13.25 6.32
CA THR A 214 11.44 -12.16 7.21
C THR A 214 11.80 -12.43 8.66
N GLU A 215 11.93 -11.38 9.46
CA GLU A 215 12.10 -11.53 10.93
C GLU A 215 10.88 -12.21 11.56
N ALA A 216 9.67 -12.01 11.01
CA ALA A 216 8.45 -12.67 11.47
C ALA A 216 8.51 -14.19 11.26
N TYR A 217 9.14 -14.64 10.18
CA TYR A 217 9.36 -16.07 9.94
C TYR A 217 10.27 -16.68 11.00
N ASN A 218 11.41 -16.04 11.24
CA ASN A 218 12.35 -16.53 12.25
C ASN A 218 11.70 -16.60 13.64
N TRP A 219 10.93 -15.57 14.01
CA TRP A 219 10.17 -15.59 15.25
C TRP A 219 9.15 -16.73 15.30
N ALA A 220 8.43 -17.00 14.22
CA ALA A 220 7.43 -18.06 14.18
C ALA A 220 8.06 -19.46 14.29
N VAL A 221 9.25 -19.67 13.68
CA VAL A 221 10.05 -20.89 13.83
C VAL A 221 10.48 -21.05 15.29
N ASP A 222 11.12 -20.04 15.87
CA ASP A 222 11.65 -20.08 17.25
C ASP A 222 10.55 -20.30 18.29
N ALA A 223 9.34 -19.79 18.03
CA ALA A 223 8.18 -19.94 18.89
C ALA A 223 7.40 -21.25 18.66
N GLY A 224 7.78 -22.07 17.70
CA GLY A 224 7.09 -23.32 17.36
C GLY A 224 5.71 -23.16 16.73
N TYR A 225 5.43 -22.02 16.10
CA TYR A 225 4.13 -21.74 15.48
C TYR A 225 4.00 -22.30 14.06
N LEU A 226 5.10 -22.63 13.40
CA LEU A 226 5.04 -23.27 12.09
C LEU A 226 4.72 -24.76 12.26
N LYS A 227 3.57 -25.15 11.77
CA LYS A 227 3.11 -26.55 11.79
C LYS A 227 3.84 -27.44 10.79
N ASN A 228 4.29 -26.84 9.70
CA ASN A 228 4.95 -27.50 8.59
C ASN A 228 6.22 -26.73 8.22
N ASP A 229 7.36 -27.38 8.27
CA ASP A 229 8.67 -26.90 7.82
C ASP A 229 8.93 -27.14 6.32
N ASN A 230 8.07 -27.94 5.67
CA ASN A 230 8.09 -28.14 4.21
C ASN A 230 7.11 -27.16 3.54
N PHE A 231 7.63 -26.28 2.69
CA PHE A 231 6.85 -25.27 1.94
C PHE A 231 5.81 -25.89 0.99
N GLU A 232 6.01 -27.09 0.50
CA GLU A 232 5.02 -27.81 -0.32
C GLU A 232 3.70 -28.03 0.40
N ASN A 233 3.73 -28.09 1.74
CA ASN A 233 2.55 -28.27 2.58
C ASN A 233 1.88 -26.95 2.98
N TRP A 234 2.37 -25.80 2.52
CA TRP A 234 1.79 -24.49 2.85
C TRP A 234 0.58 -24.15 2.01
N ILE A 235 0.45 -24.80 0.87
CA ILE A 235 -0.65 -24.60 -0.07
C ILE A 235 -1.38 -25.94 -0.21
N LYS A 236 -2.69 -25.93 -0.03
CA LYS A 236 -3.56 -27.07 -0.27
C LYS A 236 -3.74 -27.33 -1.77
N GLU A 237 -4.28 -28.48 -2.14
CA GLU A 237 -4.59 -28.83 -3.53
C GLU A 237 -5.53 -27.83 -4.21
N ASP A 238 -6.40 -27.17 -3.45
CA ASP A 238 -7.33 -26.13 -3.93
C ASP A 238 -6.68 -24.73 -4.06
N GLY A 239 -5.37 -24.61 -3.78
CA GLY A 239 -4.62 -23.35 -3.85
C GLY A 239 -4.77 -22.46 -2.62
N THR A 240 -5.52 -22.85 -1.60
CA THR A 240 -5.64 -22.11 -0.34
C THR A 240 -4.47 -22.41 0.60
N HIS A 241 -4.22 -21.51 1.55
CA HIS A 241 -3.18 -21.72 2.57
C HIS A 241 -3.61 -22.77 3.61
N ASN A 242 -2.63 -23.53 4.08
CA ASN A 242 -2.82 -24.54 5.14
C ASN A 242 -2.78 -23.89 6.53
#